data_fd27e7ad328699483d978aa661e89be8
#
_entry.id   fd27e7ad328699483d978aa661e89be8
#
_cell.length_a   1.000
_cell.length_b   1.000
_cell.length_c   1.000
_cell.angle_alpha   90.00
_cell.angle_beta   90.00
_cell.angle_gamma   90.00
#
_symmetry.space_group_name_H-M   'P 1'
#
loop_
_entity.id
_entity.type
_entity.pdbx_description
1 polymer ?
#
loop_
_entity_poly.entity_id
_entity_poly.type
_entity_poly.pdbx_seq_one_letter_code
_entity_poly.pdbx_strand_id
1 'polypeptide(L)'
;MNRSIRAIHKYFSLIVSIQLLLWTVSGIFFAFNKIELIRGEGYMLAKDKISFLKSPEFEVQSSDVVTVMKRLDKTVFIVKDGEDAKYLDFRGQEIEKLSYEQSREIVKTMTSLTPTNVYEINQKVAGSEYRGRVLPLYRITSY
;
A
#
# COMPACT_ATOMS: atom_id res chain seq x y z
N MET A 1 24.45 -38.35 34.06
CA MET A 1 24.02 -37.28 33.10
C MET A 1 25.21 -36.38 32.83
N ASN A 2 25.71 -36.35 31.59
CA ASN A 2 26.96 -35.67 31.23
C ASN A 2 26.91 -34.16 31.51
N ARG A 3 28.01 -33.60 32.01
CA ARG A 3 28.14 -32.14 32.29
C ARG A 3 27.85 -31.31 31.02
N SER A 4 28.23 -31.79 29.86
CA SER A 4 27.96 -31.15 28.55
C SER A 4 26.48 -31.02 28.25
N ILE A 5 25.68 -32.06 28.54
CA ILE A 5 24.21 -32.03 28.28
C ILE A 5 23.54 -30.98 29.20
N ARG A 6 23.96 -30.86 30.45
CA ARG A 6 23.42 -29.82 31.34
C ARG A 6 23.78 -28.42 30.90
N ALA A 7 24.99 -28.22 30.39
CA ALA A 7 25.43 -26.92 29.87
C ALA A 7 24.64 -26.53 28.62
N ILE A 8 24.49 -27.46 27.67
CA ILE A 8 23.68 -27.22 26.44
C ILE A 8 22.24 -26.87 26.81
N HIS A 9 21.61 -27.63 27.67
CA HIS A 9 20.24 -27.39 28.13
C HIS A 9 20.10 -26.00 28.78
N LYS A 10 21.05 -25.62 29.63
CA LYS A 10 21.05 -24.31 30.31
C LYS A 10 21.09 -23.14 29.29
N TYR A 11 22.04 -23.18 28.36
CA TYR A 11 22.19 -22.11 27.42
C TYR A 11 21.04 -22.07 26.40
N PHE A 12 20.58 -23.25 25.95
CA PHE A 12 19.44 -23.32 25.04
C PHE A 12 18.17 -22.77 25.68
N SER A 13 17.90 -23.15 26.96
CA SER A 13 16.75 -22.62 27.71
C SER A 13 16.84 -21.11 27.91
N LEU A 14 18.05 -20.56 28.13
CA LEU A 14 18.26 -19.13 28.22
C LEU A 14 17.89 -18.40 26.91
N ILE A 15 18.37 -18.93 25.79
CA ILE A 15 18.07 -18.36 24.45
C ILE A 15 16.56 -18.37 24.18
N VAL A 16 15.91 -19.52 24.43
CA VAL A 16 14.45 -19.66 24.25
C VAL A 16 13.69 -18.71 25.16
N SER A 17 14.12 -18.54 26.39
CA SER A 17 13.49 -17.62 27.37
C SER A 17 13.57 -16.17 26.91
N ILE A 18 14.72 -15.73 26.37
CA ILE A 18 14.89 -14.39 25.82
C ILE A 18 13.97 -14.21 24.59
N GLN A 19 13.91 -15.19 23.72
CA GLN A 19 13.04 -15.14 22.53
C GLN A 19 11.56 -15.05 22.92
N LEU A 20 11.11 -15.83 23.89
CA LEU A 20 9.74 -15.76 24.41
C LEU A 20 9.44 -14.40 25.05
N LEU A 21 10.38 -13.84 25.79
CA LEU A 21 10.25 -12.49 26.34
C LEU A 21 10.06 -11.44 25.25
N LEU A 22 10.89 -11.48 24.19
CA LEU A 22 10.78 -10.56 23.06
C LEU A 22 9.43 -10.69 22.34
N TRP A 23 8.94 -11.90 22.17
CA TRP A 23 7.62 -12.13 21.57
C TRP A 23 6.49 -11.61 22.45
N THR A 24 6.59 -11.81 23.76
CA THR A 24 5.61 -11.28 24.72
C THR A 24 5.58 -9.75 24.69
N VAL A 25 6.73 -9.10 24.72
CA VAL A 25 6.82 -7.63 24.63
C VAL A 25 6.26 -7.12 23.32
N SER A 26 6.63 -7.77 22.20
CA SER A 26 6.08 -7.44 20.87
C SER A 26 4.57 -7.64 20.81
N GLY A 27 4.06 -8.74 21.34
CA GLY A 27 2.62 -9.02 21.40
C GLY A 27 1.85 -7.98 22.20
N ILE A 28 2.37 -7.59 23.36
CA ILE A 28 1.81 -6.51 24.19
C ILE A 28 1.79 -5.20 23.40
N PHE A 29 2.89 -4.86 22.73
CA PHE A 29 2.96 -3.65 21.91
C PHE A 29 1.86 -3.62 20.85
N PHE A 30 1.66 -4.70 20.08
CA PHE A 30 0.62 -4.78 19.07
C PHE A 30 -0.81 -4.87 19.66
N ALA A 31 -0.96 -5.39 20.87
CA ALA A 31 -2.26 -5.41 21.55
C ALA A 31 -2.73 -4.00 21.95
N PHE A 32 -1.80 -3.13 22.36
CA PHE A 32 -2.11 -1.75 22.73
C PHE A 32 -2.14 -0.78 21.54
N ASN A 33 -1.39 -1.07 20.47
CA ASN A 33 -1.34 -0.22 19.29
C ASN A 33 -2.19 -0.84 18.18
N LYS A 34 -3.31 -0.19 17.86
CA LYS A 34 -4.16 -0.61 16.75
C LYS A 34 -3.38 -0.61 15.45
N ILE A 35 -3.50 -1.68 14.68
CA ILE A 35 -2.78 -1.85 13.41
C ILE A 35 -3.07 -0.72 12.42
N GLU A 36 -4.27 -0.15 12.47
CA GLU A 36 -4.71 0.98 11.65
C GLU A 36 -3.85 2.24 11.92
N LEU A 37 -3.47 2.49 13.19
CA LEU A 37 -2.59 3.60 13.55
C LEU A 37 -1.18 3.37 13.03
N ILE A 38 -0.66 2.14 13.13
CA ILE A 38 0.67 1.78 12.65
C ILE A 38 0.76 1.92 11.12
N ARG A 39 -0.32 1.59 10.41
CA ARG A 39 -0.42 1.71 8.95
C ARG A 39 -0.75 3.12 8.47
N GLY A 40 -0.99 4.06 9.38
CA GLY A 40 -1.38 5.43 9.01
C GLY A 40 -2.81 5.53 8.47
N GLU A 41 -3.64 4.50 8.63
CA GLU A 41 -5.02 4.50 8.15
C GLU A 41 -5.89 5.56 8.85
N GLY A 42 -5.50 5.97 10.08
CA GLY A 42 -6.16 7.05 10.82
C GLY A 42 -6.11 8.41 10.13
N TYR A 43 -5.20 8.59 9.18
CA TYR A 43 -5.11 9.82 8.37
C TYR A 43 -5.95 9.76 7.09
N MET A 44 -6.48 8.58 6.73
CA MET A 44 -7.31 8.42 5.55
C MET A 44 -8.73 8.91 5.83
N LEU A 45 -9.23 9.79 4.99
CA LEU A 45 -10.63 10.18 5.01
C LEU A 45 -11.50 9.06 4.45
N ALA A 46 -12.78 9.05 4.83
CA ALA A 46 -13.71 8.04 4.34
C ALA A 46 -13.77 8.06 2.81
N LYS A 47 -13.56 6.89 2.21
CA LYS A 47 -13.67 6.75 0.75
C LYS A 47 -15.13 6.79 0.33
N ASP A 48 -15.44 7.64 -0.63
CA ASP A 48 -16.73 7.60 -1.29
C ASP A 48 -16.93 6.24 -1.98
N LYS A 49 -18.12 5.69 -1.85
CA LYS A 49 -18.48 4.49 -2.59
C LYS A 49 -18.54 4.82 -4.09
N ILE A 50 -17.86 4.04 -4.89
CA ILE A 50 -17.95 4.16 -6.34
C ILE A 50 -19.25 3.50 -6.76
N SER A 51 -20.19 4.28 -7.28
CA SER A 51 -21.43 3.77 -7.85
C SER A 51 -21.43 3.99 -9.37
N PHE A 52 -21.77 2.96 -10.11
CA PHE A 52 -21.88 3.02 -11.56
C PHE A 52 -23.36 3.11 -11.93
N LEU A 53 -23.70 4.16 -12.66
CA LEU A 53 -25.03 4.32 -13.30
C LEU A 53 -25.06 3.70 -14.69
N LYS A 54 -23.90 3.48 -15.30
CA LYS A 54 -23.73 2.89 -16.63
C LYS A 54 -22.56 1.91 -16.63
N SER A 55 -22.59 0.94 -17.52
CA SER A 55 -21.43 0.09 -17.82
C SER A 55 -20.41 0.88 -18.62
N PRO A 56 -19.09 0.60 -18.47
CA PRO A 56 -18.07 1.22 -19.30
C PRO A 56 -18.29 0.89 -20.78
N GLU A 57 -17.94 1.82 -21.66
CA GLU A 57 -18.16 1.74 -23.11
C GLU A 57 -17.01 1.05 -23.86
N PHE A 58 -16.19 0.26 -23.17
CA PHE A 58 -15.07 -0.48 -23.75
C PHE A 58 -15.07 -1.95 -23.33
N GLU A 59 -14.51 -2.78 -24.17
CA GLU A 59 -14.33 -4.21 -23.91
C GLU A 59 -12.92 -4.51 -23.43
N VAL A 60 -12.79 -5.47 -22.51
CA VAL A 60 -11.51 -5.98 -22.01
C VAL A 60 -11.41 -7.47 -22.33
N GLN A 61 -10.20 -7.97 -22.47
CA GLN A 61 -9.98 -9.39 -22.68
C GLN A 61 -10.31 -10.15 -21.39
N SER A 62 -10.75 -11.38 -21.50
CA SER A 62 -11.15 -12.20 -20.36
C SER A 62 -10.00 -12.52 -19.39
N SER A 63 -8.75 -12.34 -19.80
CA SER A 63 -7.55 -12.50 -18.99
C SER A 63 -7.16 -11.26 -18.21
N ASP A 64 -7.74 -10.10 -18.50
CA ASP A 64 -7.35 -8.83 -17.91
C ASP A 64 -7.95 -8.64 -16.52
N VAL A 65 -7.15 -8.08 -15.62
CA VAL A 65 -7.62 -7.66 -14.31
C VAL A 65 -8.00 -6.18 -14.36
N VAL A 66 -9.29 -5.91 -14.22
CA VAL A 66 -9.79 -4.53 -14.20
C VAL A 66 -9.97 -4.07 -12.75
N THR A 67 -9.28 -3.00 -12.40
CA THR A 67 -9.44 -2.32 -11.11
C THR A 67 -10.07 -0.96 -11.35
N VAL A 68 -11.09 -0.65 -10.59
CA VAL A 68 -11.77 0.66 -10.69
C VAL A 68 -11.39 1.51 -9.50
N MET A 69 -11.05 2.76 -9.77
CA MET A 69 -10.70 3.72 -8.73
C MET A 69 -11.25 5.11 -9.06
N LYS A 70 -11.46 5.92 -8.03
CA LYS A 70 -11.76 7.34 -8.17
C LYS A 70 -10.44 8.12 -8.14
N ARG A 71 -10.21 8.92 -9.17
CA ARG A 71 -9.08 9.85 -9.29
C ARG A 71 -9.62 11.27 -9.31
N LEU A 72 -9.58 11.94 -8.16
CA LEU A 72 -10.32 13.18 -7.95
C LEU A 72 -11.82 12.96 -8.23
N ASP A 73 -12.39 13.71 -9.16
CA ASP A 73 -13.81 13.59 -9.55
C ASP A 73 -14.07 12.63 -10.70
N LYS A 74 -13.01 11.97 -11.23
CA LYS A 74 -13.11 11.06 -12.37
C LYS A 74 -12.99 9.62 -11.93
N THR A 75 -13.80 8.74 -12.51
CA THR A 75 -13.62 7.30 -12.42
C THR A 75 -12.58 6.86 -13.42
N VAL A 76 -11.61 6.07 -12.95
CA VAL A 76 -10.50 5.55 -13.74
C VAL A 76 -10.52 4.03 -13.68
N PHE A 77 -10.40 3.40 -14.83
CA PHE A 77 -10.26 1.96 -14.98
C PHE A 77 -8.79 1.63 -15.22
N ILE A 78 -8.22 0.79 -14.37
CA ILE A 78 -6.88 0.27 -14.52
C ILE A 78 -7.00 -1.13 -15.10
N VAL A 79 -6.65 -1.29 -16.35
CA VAL A 79 -6.62 -2.58 -17.04
C VAL A 79 -5.20 -3.10 -17.02
N LYS A 80 -4.99 -4.25 -16.39
CA LYS A 80 -3.69 -4.90 -16.29
C LYS A 80 -3.62 -6.07 -17.26
N ASP A 81 -2.60 -6.03 -18.12
CA ASP A 81 -2.19 -7.13 -18.99
C ASP A 81 -0.75 -7.52 -18.61
N GLY A 82 -0.62 -8.60 -17.83
CA GLY A 82 0.67 -9.01 -17.28
C GLY A 82 1.31 -7.96 -16.37
N GLU A 83 2.48 -7.44 -16.75
CA GLU A 83 3.20 -6.39 -16.01
C GLU A 83 2.79 -4.97 -16.41
N ASP A 84 2.10 -4.80 -17.52
CA ASP A 84 1.65 -3.51 -18.02
C ASP A 84 0.30 -3.12 -17.42
N ALA A 85 0.08 -1.81 -17.29
CA ALA A 85 -1.19 -1.27 -16.84
C ALA A 85 -1.57 -0.04 -17.66
N LYS A 86 -2.79 -0.07 -18.20
CA LYS A 86 -3.38 1.07 -18.90
C LYS A 86 -4.42 1.73 -18.02
N TYR A 87 -4.44 3.04 -18.05
CA TYR A 87 -5.39 3.86 -17.31
C TYR A 87 -6.41 4.41 -18.29
N LEU A 88 -7.65 3.98 -18.20
CA LEU A 88 -8.70 4.32 -19.15
C LEU A 88 -9.81 5.12 -18.46
N ASP A 89 -10.41 6.01 -19.21
CA ASP A 89 -11.64 6.66 -18.81
C ASP A 89 -12.87 5.76 -19.08
N PHE A 90 -14.06 6.29 -18.85
CA PHE A 90 -15.32 5.58 -19.07
C PHE A 90 -15.58 5.20 -20.53
N ARG A 91 -14.95 5.90 -21.48
CA ARG A 91 -15.04 5.67 -22.92
C ARG A 91 -13.93 4.78 -23.47
N GLY A 92 -13.03 4.30 -22.60
CA GLY A 92 -11.87 3.51 -23.02
C GLY A 92 -10.71 4.35 -23.57
N GLN A 93 -10.75 5.68 -23.40
CA GLN A 93 -9.65 6.54 -23.80
C GLN A 93 -8.57 6.52 -22.72
N GLU A 94 -7.31 6.48 -23.14
CA GLU A 94 -6.18 6.47 -22.22
C GLU A 94 -6.08 7.83 -21.50
N ILE A 95 -5.95 7.75 -20.18
CA ILE A 95 -5.84 8.92 -19.32
C ILE A 95 -4.37 9.23 -19.12
N GLU A 96 -4.04 10.51 -19.26
CA GLU A 96 -2.70 11.00 -19.02
C GLU A 96 -2.23 10.73 -17.58
N LYS A 97 -0.91 10.63 -17.45
CA LYS A 97 -0.20 10.52 -16.17
C LYS A 97 -0.64 11.64 -15.21
N LEU A 98 -0.65 11.33 -13.91
CA LEU A 98 -0.90 12.36 -12.90
C LEU A 98 0.14 13.48 -12.97
N SER A 99 -0.30 14.73 -12.87
CA SER A 99 0.61 15.83 -12.59
C SER A 99 0.99 15.89 -11.10
N TYR A 100 2.03 16.65 -10.78
CA TYR A 100 2.44 16.87 -9.38
C TYR A 100 1.33 17.60 -8.59
N GLU A 101 0.63 18.53 -9.21
CA GLU A 101 -0.49 19.25 -8.59
C GLU A 101 -1.67 18.31 -8.31
N GLN A 102 -2.03 17.50 -9.29
CA GLN A 102 -3.09 16.50 -9.11
C GLN A 102 -2.75 15.48 -8.02
N SER A 103 -1.50 15.05 -7.92
CA SER A 103 -1.08 14.13 -6.86
C SER A 103 -1.14 14.76 -5.47
N ARG A 104 -0.81 16.05 -5.33
CA ARG A 104 -1.02 16.82 -4.10
C ARG A 104 -2.49 16.96 -3.74
N GLU A 105 -3.33 17.24 -4.73
CA GLU A 105 -4.77 17.40 -4.53
C GLU A 105 -5.42 16.09 -4.06
N ILE A 106 -4.99 14.95 -4.60
CA ILE A 106 -5.43 13.63 -4.13
C ILE A 106 -5.11 13.45 -2.65
N VAL A 107 -3.90 13.80 -2.20
CA VAL A 107 -3.56 13.68 -0.77
C VAL A 107 -4.43 14.58 0.09
N LYS A 108 -4.64 15.83 -0.30
CA LYS A 108 -5.50 16.79 0.44
C LYS A 108 -6.95 16.32 0.54
N THR A 109 -7.48 15.71 -0.52
CA THR A 109 -8.89 15.27 -0.55
C THR A 109 -9.10 13.91 0.11
N MET A 110 -8.10 13.04 0.11
CA MET A 110 -8.21 11.68 0.62
C MET A 110 -7.61 11.47 2.01
N THR A 111 -6.88 12.45 2.51
CA THR A 111 -6.24 12.37 3.84
C THR A 111 -6.37 13.67 4.59
N SER A 112 -6.17 13.62 5.92
CA SER A 112 -6.06 14.81 6.77
C SER A 112 -4.66 15.44 6.76
N LEU A 113 -3.75 14.96 5.93
CA LEU A 113 -2.37 15.39 5.87
C LEU A 113 -2.18 16.59 4.94
N THR A 114 -1.19 17.42 5.25
CA THR A 114 -0.78 18.54 4.40
C THR A 114 0.42 18.12 3.55
N PRO A 115 0.24 17.97 2.21
CA PRO A 115 1.32 17.54 1.34
C PRO A 115 2.37 18.65 1.17
N THR A 116 3.65 18.29 1.28
CA THR A 116 4.80 19.20 1.11
C THR A 116 5.52 18.97 -0.20
N ASN A 117 6.25 17.88 -0.31
CA ASN A 117 7.05 17.59 -1.51
C ASN A 117 6.50 16.37 -2.25
N VAL A 118 6.62 16.38 -3.56
CA VAL A 118 6.23 15.29 -4.45
C VAL A 118 7.46 14.81 -5.19
N TYR A 119 7.74 13.52 -5.12
CA TYR A 119 8.84 12.85 -5.81
C TYR A 119 8.28 11.76 -6.72
N GLU A 120 8.68 11.76 -7.96
CA GLU A 120 8.31 10.71 -8.90
C GLU A 120 9.30 9.55 -8.80
N ILE A 121 8.76 8.34 -8.69
CA ILE A 121 9.53 7.09 -8.63
C ILE A 121 9.30 6.34 -9.94
N ASN A 122 10.33 6.26 -10.75
CA ASN A 122 10.29 5.64 -12.08
C ASN A 122 11.02 4.29 -12.14
N GLN A 123 11.70 3.88 -11.06
CA GLN A 123 12.50 2.66 -11.04
C GLN A 123 12.12 1.74 -9.89
N LYS A 124 12.11 0.43 -10.16
CA LYS A 124 11.90 -0.59 -9.14
C LYS A 124 13.19 -0.75 -8.34
N VAL A 125 13.12 -0.57 -7.02
CA VAL A 125 14.24 -0.82 -6.10
C VAL A 125 13.93 -2.09 -5.30
N ALA A 126 14.85 -3.03 -5.28
CA ALA A 126 14.72 -4.25 -4.49
C ALA A 126 14.59 -3.92 -2.99
N GLY A 127 13.63 -4.55 -2.31
CA GLY A 127 13.37 -4.30 -0.88
C GLY A 127 12.58 -3.03 -0.56
N SER A 128 12.17 -2.25 -1.57
CA SER A 128 11.35 -1.06 -1.35
C SER A 128 9.92 -1.39 -0.91
N GLU A 129 9.29 -0.48 -0.17
CA GLU A 129 7.89 -0.55 0.29
C GLU A 129 6.86 -0.59 -0.86
N TYR A 130 7.26 -0.10 -2.04
CA TYR A 130 6.43 -0.07 -3.25
C TYR A 130 6.66 -1.26 -4.20
N ARG A 131 7.32 -2.30 -3.70
CA ARG A 131 7.54 -3.55 -4.44
C ARG A 131 6.21 -4.12 -4.96
N GLY A 132 6.17 -4.48 -6.25
CA GLY A 132 4.97 -5.02 -6.90
C GLY A 132 3.92 -3.98 -7.30
N ARG A 133 4.19 -2.69 -7.09
CA ARG A 133 3.36 -1.60 -7.62
C ARG A 133 3.73 -1.29 -9.07
N VAL A 134 2.74 -0.82 -9.83
CA VAL A 134 2.95 -0.33 -11.19
C VAL A 134 3.59 1.05 -11.14
N LEU A 135 4.63 1.27 -11.93
CA LEU A 135 5.32 2.56 -12.04
C LEU A 135 4.76 3.38 -13.20
N PRO A 136 4.84 4.70 -13.14
CA PRO A 136 5.46 5.51 -12.09
C PRO A 136 4.57 5.69 -10.86
N LEU A 137 5.20 5.93 -9.72
CA LEU A 137 4.54 6.26 -8.46
C LEU A 137 4.95 7.66 -8.00
N TYR A 138 4.07 8.30 -7.23
CA TYR A 138 4.39 9.56 -6.57
C TYR A 138 4.53 9.33 -5.07
N ARG A 139 5.72 9.62 -4.54
CA ARG A 139 5.96 9.70 -3.11
C ARG A 139 5.71 11.13 -2.66
N ILE A 140 4.78 11.28 -1.74
CA ILE A 140 4.42 12.59 -1.19
C ILE A 140 4.79 12.62 0.28
N THR A 141 5.60 13.61 0.66
CA THR A 141 5.88 13.89 2.07
C THR A 141 4.82 14.83 2.62
N SER A 142 4.44 14.68 3.88
CA SER A 142 3.39 15.44 4.55
C SER A 142 3.78 15.70 6.01
N TYR A 143 3.11 16.66 6.62
CA TYR A 143 3.10 16.89 8.08
C TYR A 143 1.84 16.33 8.69
#